data_532088099a82c541357d83887030bfc5
#
_entry.id   532088099a82c541357d83887030bfc5
#
_cell.length_a   1.000
_cell.length_b   1.000
_cell.length_c   1.000
_cell.angle_alpha   90.00
_cell.angle_beta   90.00
_cell.angle_gamma   90.00
#
_symmetry.space_group_name_H-M   'P 1'
#
loop_
_entity.id
_entity.type
_entity.pdbx_description
1 polymer ?
#
loop_
_entity_poly.entity_id
_entity_poly.type
_entity_poly.pdbx_seq_one_letter_code
_entity_poly.pdbx_strand_id
1 'polypeptide(L)'
;MRQKKLNDESVTTPQRLSSIIKSVRDIMRKDKGLNGDLDRIPMITWIMFMKFLDDHEQIREAEAKLSGGRYQSVIESPYRWRDWAAKDDGITGDELIAFINQDEAMRPDGIRGMGLFAYLRSLSGSEGKDRRDVVATVFKGVSNRMINGYLLRDVINKIDEIQFSSTDEIHTLAFLYESLLKEMRDSAGDSGEFYTPRPVIKFMGGVQL
;
A
#
# COMPACT_ATOMS: atom_id res chain seq x y z
N MET A 1 -28.39 -15.96 20.84
CA MET A 1 -27.95 -14.58 20.64
C MET A 1 -26.51 -14.46 21.13
N ARG A 2 -25.51 -14.49 20.22
CA ARG A 2 -24.09 -14.24 20.54
C ARG A 2 -23.85 -12.76 20.48
N GLN A 3 -23.59 -12.11 21.59
CA GLN A 3 -23.10 -10.74 21.64
C GLN A 3 -21.75 -10.68 20.93
N LYS A 4 -21.72 -9.99 19.77
CA LYS A 4 -20.49 -9.59 19.09
C LYS A 4 -19.79 -8.60 20.03
N LYS A 5 -18.72 -9.03 20.72
CA LYS A 5 -17.82 -8.12 21.43
C LYS A 5 -17.38 -7.06 20.44
N LEU A 6 -17.73 -5.82 20.67
CA LEU A 6 -17.06 -4.66 20.12
C LEU A 6 -15.60 -4.77 20.57
N ASN A 7 -14.77 -5.27 19.67
CA ASN A 7 -13.33 -5.26 19.89
C ASN A 7 -12.88 -3.80 19.91
N ASP A 8 -12.35 -3.42 21.05
CA ASP A 8 -11.48 -2.29 21.27
C ASP A 8 -10.56 -2.15 20.04
N GLU A 9 -10.70 -1.07 19.27
CA GLU A 9 -9.83 -0.77 18.12
C GLU A 9 -8.43 -0.47 18.68
N SER A 10 -7.66 -1.53 18.90
CA SER A 10 -6.34 -1.44 19.47
C SER A 10 -5.42 -0.70 18.51
N VAL A 11 -5.03 0.51 18.91
CA VAL A 11 -3.96 1.29 18.30
C VAL A 11 -2.80 0.36 17.94
N THR A 12 -2.33 0.44 16.71
CA THR A 12 -1.24 -0.41 16.22
C THR A 12 0.04 -0.04 16.96
N THR A 13 0.44 -0.86 17.92
CA THR A 13 1.68 -0.63 18.67
C THR A 13 2.91 -0.90 17.78
N PRO A 14 4.09 -0.27 18.04
CA PRO A 14 5.32 -0.56 17.29
C PRO A 14 5.67 -2.05 17.24
N GLN A 15 5.41 -2.80 18.33
CA GLN A 15 5.64 -4.24 18.38
C GLN A 15 4.71 -5.01 17.44
N ARG A 16 3.42 -4.65 17.42
CA ARG A 16 2.44 -5.27 16.53
C ARG A 16 2.82 -5.01 15.06
N LEU A 17 3.18 -3.78 14.74
CA LEU A 17 3.58 -3.41 13.39
C LEU A 17 4.87 -4.17 12.95
N SER A 18 5.86 -4.28 13.84
CA SER A 18 7.06 -5.09 13.59
C SER A 18 6.72 -6.56 13.35
N SER A 19 5.77 -7.12 14.12
CA SER A 19 5.31 -8.50 13.93
C SER A 19 4.61 -8.71 12.60
N ILE A 20 3.77 -7.75 12.17
CA ILE A 20 3.10 -7.79 10.86
C ILE A 20 4.15 -7.77 9.75
N ILE A 21 5.11 -6.84 9.78
CA ILE A 21 6.16 -6.74 8.76
C ILE A 21 7.01 -8.01 8.71
N LYS A 22 7.35 -8.59 9.86
CA LYS A 22 8.04 -9.89 9.89
C LYS A 22 7.23 -10.98 9.21
N SER A 23 5.94 -11.10 9.51
CA SER A 23 5.03 -12.06 8.89
C SER A 23 4.93 -11.85 7.37
N VAL A 24 4.81 -10.60 6.92
CA VAL A 24 4.82 -10.24 5.50
C VAL A 24 6.10 -10.72 4.80
N ARG A 25 7.27 -10.46 5.40
CA ARG A 25 8.56 -10.93 4.86
C ARG A 25 8.64 -12.46 4.80
N ASP A 26 8.11 -13.14 5.80
CA ASP A 26 8.10 -14.62 5.84
C ASP A 26 7.18 -15.23 4.77
N ILE A 27 6.05 -14.58 4.47
CA ILE A 27 5.19 -14.95 3.33
C ILE A 27 5.94 -14.72 2.01
N MET A 28 6.54 -13.55 1.83
CA MET A 28 7.26 -13.17 0.61
C MET A 28 8.47 -14.08 0.32
N ARG A 29 9.13 -14.64 1.35
CA ARG A 29 10.22 -15.62 1.17
C ARG A 29 9.80 -16.90 0.45
N LYS A 30 8.52 -17.23 0.45
CA LYS A 30 7.97 -18.40 -0.23
C LYS A 30 7.73 -18.15 -1.72
N ASP A 31 7.71 -16.88 -2.15
CA ASP A 31 7.49 -16.52 -3.55
C ASP A 31 8.78 -16.60 -4.35
N LYS A 32 8.77 -17.38 -5.44
CA LYS A 32 9.94 -17.60 -6.31
C LYS A 32 10.32 -16.39 -7.17
N GLY A 33 9.47 -15.39 -7.28
CA GLY A 33 9.75 -14.14 -8.00
C GLY A 33 10.62 -13.17 -7.21
N LEU A 34 10.87 -13.44 -5.91
CA LEU A 34 11.60 -12.56 -4.99
C LEU A 34 12.91 -13.20 -4.51
N ASN A 35 14.05 -12.63 -4.90
CA ASN A 35 15.38 -13.17 -4.62
C ASN A 35 16.08 -12.57 -3.39
N GLY A 36 15.44 -11.73 -2.63
CA GLY A 36 16.06 -11.11 -1.45
C GLY A 36 15.28 -9.91 -0.93
N ASP A 37 15.87 -9.22 0.04
CA ASP A 37 15.23 -8.04 0.63
C ASP A 37 15.22 -6.86 -0.34
N LEU A 38 16.15 -6.80 -1.30
CA LEU A 38 16.14 -5.83 -2.39
C LEU A 38 14.87 -5.91 -3.25
N ASP A 39 14.29 -7.11 -3.40
CA ASP A 39 13.02 -7.28 -4.11
C ASP A 39 11.83 -7.11 -3.18
N ARG A 40 11.93 -7.53 -1.91
CA ARG A 40 10.81 -7.53 -0.95
C ARG A 40 10.46 -6.14 -0.46
N ILE A 41 11.45 -5.28 -0.20
CA ILE A 41 11.18 -3.96 0.37
C ILE A 41 10.41 -3.04 -0.59
N PRO A 42 10.74 -2.94 -1.89
CA PRO A 42 9.89 -2.21 -2.83
C PRO A 42 8.45 -2.74 -2.88
N MET A 43 8.26 -4.06 -2.74
CA MET A 43 6.95 -4.69 -2.67
C MET A 43 6.16 -4.23 -1.44
N ILE A 44 6.76 -4.34 -0.26
CA ILE A 44 6.15 -3.87 1.00
C ILE A 44 5.81 -2.38 0.89
N THR A 45 6.73 -1.58 0.33
CA THR A 45 6.57 -0.13 0.22
C THR A 45 5.32 0.27 -0.57
N TRP A 46 5.13 -0.26 -1.78
CA TRP A 46 3.98 0.16 -2.58
C TRP A 46 2.66 -0.35 -2.01
N ILE A 47 2.62 -1.56 -1.42
CA ILE A 47 1.42 -2.11 -0.81
C ILE A 47 1.02 -1.26 0.42
N MET A 48 1.99 -0.94 1.29
CA MET A 48 1.75 -0.07 2.43
C MET A 48 1.34 1.36 2.03
N PHE A 49 1.94 1.89 0.95
CA PHE A 49 1.56 3.20 0.42
C PHE A 49 0.09 3.25 -0.02
N MET A 50 -0.38 2.22 -0.71
CA MET A 50 -1.78 2.13 -1.15
C MET A 50 -2.74 2.08 0.05
N LYS A 51 -2.42 1.26 1.07
CA LYS A 51 -3.21 1.17 2.30
C LYS A 51 -3.23 2.50 3.05
N PHE A 52 -2.05 3.09 3.27
CA PHE A 52 -1.90 4.39 3.92
C PHE A 52 -2.72 5.49 3.23
N LEU A 53 -2.62 5.57 1.90
CA LEU A 53 -3.36 6.57 1.13
C LEU A 53 -4.87 6.43 1.31
N ASP A 54 -5.40 5.20 1.24
CA ASP A 54 -6.84 4.96 1.39
C ASP A 54 -7.35 5.26 2.81
N ASP A 55 -6.60 4.89 3.86
CA ASP A 55 -6.96 5.20 5.24
C ASP A 55 -7.03 6.73 5.46
N HIS A 56 -6.05 7.47 4.93
CA HIS A 56 -6.05 8.94 4.98
C HIS A 56 -7.20 9.56 4.19
N GLU A 57 -7.54 9.00 3.04
CA GLU A 57 -8.68 9.48 2.25
C GLU A 57 -10.00 9.25 2.98
N GLN A 58 -10.16 8.11 3.67
CA GLN A 58 -11.35 7.83 4.48
C GLN A 58 -11.53 8.85 5.60
N ILE A 59 -10.45 9.23 6.29
CA ILE A 59 -10.49 10.28 7.32
C ILE A 59 -10.98 11.61 6.71
N ARG A 60 -10.39 12.03 5.59
CA ARG A 60 -10.78 13.28 4.91
C ARG A 60 -12.20 13.27 4.34
N GLU A 61 -12.65 12.12 3.84
CA GLU A 61 -14.04 11.93 3.43
C GLU A 61 -15.00 12.11 4.61
N ALA A 62 -14.64 11.56 5.80
CA ALA A 62 -15.44 11.70 7.00
C ALA A 62 -15.46 13.17 7.49
N GLU A 63 -14.31 13.85 7.53
CA GLU A 63 -14.21 15.27 7.90
C GLU A 63 -15.01 16.17 6.96
N ALA A 64 -14.92 15.95 5.65
CA ALA A 64 -15.68 16.69 4.66
C ALA A 64 -17.19 16.50 4.84
N LYS A 65 -17.65 15.28 5.12
CA LYS A 65 -19.05 14.99 5.40
C LYS A 65 -19.56 15.73 6.65
N LEU A 66 -18.76 15.75 7.72
CA LEU A 66 -19.09 16.44 8.97
C LEU A 66 -19.20 17.96 8.77
N SER A 67 -18.39 18.54 7.89
CA SER A 67 -18.41 19.96 7.55
C SER A 67 -19.42 20.31 6.44
N GLY A 68 -20.24 19.35 5.97
CA GLY A 68 -21.22 19.58 4.90
C GLY A 68 -20.59 19.73 3.51
N GLY A 69 -19.30 19.41 3.35
CA GLY A 69 -18.56 19.47 2.11
C GLY A 69 -18.52 18.14 1.36
N ARG A 70 -17.78 18.15 0.24
CA ARG A 70 -17.45 16.94 -0.54
C ARG A 70 -15.94 16.82 -0.63
N TYR A 71 -15.44 15.60 -0.45
CA TYR A 71 -14.04 15.25 -0.70
C TYR A 71 -13.94 14.53 -2.05
N GLN A 72 -12.94 14.88 -2.84
CA GLN A 72 -12.62 14.17 -4.07
C GLN A 72 -11.39 13.29 -3.82
N SER A 73 -11.59 11.98 -3.91
CA SER A 73 -10.52 11.00 -3.76
C SER A 73 -9.48 11.13 -4.86
N VAL A 74 -8.22 10.91 -4.52
CA VAL A 74 -7.10 10.86 -5.48
C VAL A 74 -7.23 9.63 -6.36
N ILE A 75 -7.57 8.48 -5.74
CA ILE A 75 -7.82 7.22 -6.43
C ILE A 75 -9.32 6.99 -6.49
N GLU A 76 -9.82 6.70 -7.67
CA GLU A 76 -11.24 6.44 -7.89
C GLU A 76 -11.57 4.93 -7.76
N SER A 77 -12.85 4.62 -7.46
CA SER A 77 -13.32 3.25 -7.53
C SER A 77 -13.20 2.72 -8.98
N PRO A 78 -12.82 1.47 -9.20
CA PRO A 78 -12.63 0.38 -8.23
C PRO A 78 -11.17 0.17 -7.78
N TYR A 79 -10.31 1.18 -7.88
CA TYR A 79 -8.87 1.06 -7.63
C TYR A 79 -8.43 1.43 -6.21
N ARG A 80 -9.34 1.96 -5.37
CA ARG A 80 -9.06 2.26 -3.96
C ARG A 80 -8.76 0.98 -3.21
N TRP A 81 -7.88 1.04 -2.21
CA TRP A 81 -7.54 -0.13 -1.39
C TRP A 81 -8.79 -0.87 -0.88
N ARG A 82 -9.76 -0.12 -0.36
CA ARG A 82 -11.04 -0.65 0.17
C ARG A 82 -11.89 -1.36 -0.88
N ASP A 83 -11.68 -1.14 -2.16
CA ASP A 83 -12.50 -1.72 -3.23
C ASP A 83 -12.06 -3.15 -3.60
N TRP A 84 -10.76 -3.47 -3.43
CA TRP A 84 -10.18 -4.74 -3.88
C TRP A 84 -9.30 -5.45 -2.86
N ALA A 85 -8.62 -4.70 -1.97
CA ALA A 85 -7.63 -5.23 -1.05
C ALA A 85 -8.24 -5.59 0.30
N ALA A 86 -9.08 -4.71 0.87
CA ALA A 86 -9.70 -4.86 2.17
C ALA A 86 -10.96 -5.76 2.15
N LYS A 87 -11.00 -6.76 1.27
CA LYS A 87 -12.11 -7.71 1.15
C LYS A 87 -11.61 -9.12 1.45
N ASP A 88 -12.26 -9.80 2.38
CA ASP A 88 -11.92 -11.19 2.76
C ASP A 88 -11.99 -12.16 1.57
N ASP A 89 -12.95 -11.95 0.66
CA ASP A 89 -13.20 -12.70 -0.56
C ASP A 89 -12.70 -11.98 -1.82
N GLY A 90 -11.71 -11.10 -1.67
CA GLY A 90 -11.15 -10.32 -2.79
C GLY A 90 -10.44 -11.20 -3.83
N ILE A 91 -10.19 -10.60 -5.00
CA ILE A 91 -9.48 -11.28 -6.10
C ILE A 91 -8.14 -11.86 -5.62
N THR A 92 -7.77 -13.03 -6.13
CA THR A 92 -6.57 -13.78 -5.75
C THR A 92 -5.99 -14.54 -6.94
N GLY A 93 -4.89 -15.27 -6.74
CA GLY A 93 -4.29 -16.08 -7.80
C GLY A 93 -3.89 -15.26 -9.03
N ASP A 94 -4.06 -15.84 -10.21
CA ASP A 94 -3.68 -15.23 -11.48
C ASP A 94 -4.49 -13.96 -11.79
N GLU A 95 -5.74 -13.87 -11.32
CA GLU A 95 -6.56 -12.68 -11.51
C GLU A 95 -6.00 -11.47 -10.76
N LEU A 96 -5.50 -11.68 -9.53
CA LEU A 96 -4.86 -10.62 -8.76
C LEU A 96 -3.56 -10.15 -9.43
N ILE A 97 -2.74 -11.09 -9.91
CA ILE A 97 -1.51 -10.77 -10.64
C ILE A 97 -1.82 -9.99 -11.93
N ALA A 98 -2.83 -10.44 -12.69
CA ALA A 98 -3.26 -9.76 -13.90
C ALA A 98 -3.77 -8.35 -13.61
N PHE A 99 -4.64 -8.18 -12.61
CA PHE A 99 -5.17 -6.89 -12.20
C PHE A 99 -4.07 -5.89 -11.81
N ILE A 100 -3.02 -6.35 -11.14
CA ILE A 100 -1.93 -5.46 -10.72
C ILE A 100 -1.00 -5.12 -11.87
N ASN A 101 -0.64 -6.09 -12.73
CA ASN A 101 0.50 -5.98 -13.65
C ASN A 101 0.12 -5.62 -15.09
N GLN A 102 -1.05 -6.02 -15.57
CA GLN A 102 -1.43 -5.82 -16.97
C GLN A 102 -1.96 -4.41 -17.22
N ASP A 103 -1.77 -3.92 -18.44
CA ASP A 103 -2.33 -2.63 -18.83
C ASP A 103 -3.87 -2.69 -18.90
N GLU A 104 -4.42 -3.85 -19.30
CA GLU A 104 -5.84 -4.17 -19.25
C GLU A 104 -6.09 -5.50 -18.55
N ALA A 105 -7.02 -5.51 -17.60
CA ALA A 105 -7.39 -6.70 -16.84
C ALA A 105 -8.88 -6.71 -16.49
N MET A 106 -9.36 -7.83 -15.97
CA MET A 106 -10.62 -7.87 -15.23
C MET A 106 -10.42 -7.16 -13.90
N ARG A 107 -11.23 -6.13 -13.66
CA ARG A 107 -11.19 -5.33 -12.44
C ARG A 107 -12.01 -5.97 -11.32
N PRO A 108 -11.84 -5.53 -10.06
CA PRO A 108 -12.60 -6.06 -8.93
C PRO A 108 -14.12 -5.90 -9.03
N ASP A 109 -14.58 -4.97 -9.86
CA ASP A 109 -16.01 -4.74 -10.15
C ASP A 109 -16.58 -5.69 -11.26
N GLY A 110 -15.75 -6.60 -11.78
CA GLY A 110 -16.13 -7.53 -12.85
C GLY A 110 -16.15 -6.91 -14.24
N ILE A 111 -15.67 -5.68 -14.40
CA ILE A 111 -15.61 -4.99 -15.68
C ILE A 111 -14.17 -4.98 -16.19
N ARG A 112 -13.97 -5.25 -17.48
CA ARG A 112 -12.65 -5.14 -18.10
C ARG A 112 -12.24 -3.68 -18.24
N GLY A 113 -11.01 -3.37 -17.87
CA GLY A 113 -10.47 -2.01 -17.94
C GLY A 113 -8.99 -1.97 -17.57
N MET A 114 -8.46 -0.78 -17.27
CA MET A 114 -7.07 -0.64 -16.88
C MET A 114 -6.74 -1.53 -15.68
N GLY A 115 -5.54 -2.12 -15.70
CA GLY A 115 -4.97 -2.72 -14.50
C GLY A 115 -4.54 -1.66 -13.49
N LEU A 116 -4.28 -2.09 -12.25
CA LEU A 116 -3.99 -1.18 -11.13
C LEU A 116 -2.80 -0.25 -11.43
N PHE A 117 -1.66 -0.80 -11.82
CA PHE A 117 -0.46 0.02 -12.05
C PHE A 117 -0.60 0.90 -13.30
N ALA A 118 -1.29 0.43 -14.35
CA ALA A 118 -1.59 1.24 -15.51
C ALA A 118 -2.45 2.45 -15.14
N TYR A 119 -3.51 2.23 -14.33
CA TYR A 119 -4.35 3.29 -13.82
C TYR A 119 -3.57 4.29 -12.95
N LEU A 120 -2.79 3.81 -11.97
CA LEU A 120 -2.03 4.70 -11.07
C LEU A 120 -1.01 5.57 -11.81
N ARG A 121 -0.38 5.03 -12.86
CA ARG A 121 0.54 5.79 -13.73
C ARG A 121 -0.17 6.78 -14.64
N SER A 122 -1.43 6.54 -14.97
CA SER A 122 -2.24 7.44 -15.82
C SER A 122 -2.81 8.63 -15.07
N LEU A 123 -2.75 8.63 -13.74
CA LEU A 123 -3.23 9.75 -12.94
C LEU A 123 -2.47 11.04 -13.29
N SER A 124 -3.21 12.09 -13.51
CA SER A 124 -2.67 13.43 -13.77
C SER A 124 -3.53 14.48 -13.11
N GLY A 125 -2.90 15.49 -12.54
CA GLY A 125 -3.58 16.66 -12.01
C GLY A 125 -3.61 17.80 -13.03
N SER A 126 -4.44 18.80 -12.77
CA SER A 126 -4.63 19.95 -13.69
C SER A 126 -3.46 20.95 -13.67
N GLU A 127 -2.55 20.92 -12.68
CA GLU A 127 -1.52 21.97 -12.49
C GLU A 127 -0.14 21.46 -12.01
N GLY A 128 0.17 20.16 -12.11
CA GLY A 128 1.49 19.62 -11.73
C GLY A 128 1.82 19.67 -10.23
N LYS A 129 0.89 20.08 -9.38
CA LYS A 129 1.00 20.09 -7.91
C LYS A 129 -0.10 19.25 -7.24
N ASP A 130 -0.89 18.56 -8.04
CA ASP A 130 -1.97 17.71 -7.57
C ASP A 130 -1.38 16.43 -6.94
N ARG A 131 -2.07 15.90 -5.94
CA ARG A 131 -1.76 14.60 -5.32
C ARG A 131 -1.77 13.46 -6.34
N ARG A 132 -2.56 13.54 -7.39
CA ARG A 132 -2.60 12.60 -8.50
C ARG A 132 -1.25 12.48 -9.20
N ASP A 133 -0.57 13.62 -9.45
CA ASP A 133 0.76 13.65 -10.06
C ASP A 133 1.81 12.99 -9.15
N VAL A 134 1.67 13.15 -7.82
CA VAL A 134 2.54 12.49 -6.85
C VAL A 134 2.37 10.97 -6.93
N VAL A 135 1.13 10.46 -6.92
CA VAL A 135 0.84 9.03 -7.06
C VAL A 135 1.40 8.49 -8.37
N ALA A 136 1.12 9.15 -9.50
CA ALA A 136 1.67 8.74 -10.80
C ALA A 136 3.21 8.69 -10.80
N THR A 137 3.85 9.67 -10.17
CA THR A 137 5.32 9.73 -10.07
C THR A 137 5.88 8.59 -9.22
N VAL A 138 5.23 8.28 -8.09
CA VAL A 138 5.60 7.14 -7.24
C VAL A 138 5.55 5.83 -8.04
N PHE A 139 4.47 5.63 -8.81
CA PHE A 139 4.25 4.37 -9.52
C PHE A 139 4.97 4.24 -10.87
N LYS A 140 5.63 5.29 -11.37
CA LYS A 140 6.45 5.20 -12.61
C LYS A 140 7.57 4.15 -12.53
N GLY A 141 8.19 3.98 -11.36
CA GLY A 141 9.27 3.03 -11.14
C GLY A 141 8.88 1.78 -10.36
N VAL A 142 7.61 1.62 -10.02
CA VAL A 142 7.12 0.48 -9.24
C VAL A 142 6.70 -0.65 -10.16
N SER A 143 7.10 -1.88 -9.79
CA SER A 143 6.66 -3.11 -10.42
C SER A 143 6.35 -4.17 -9.35
N ASN A 144 5.35 -4.98 -9.58
CA ASN A 144 5.12 -6.17 -8.79
C ASN A 144 6.03 -7.29 -9.29
N ARG A 145 6.83 -7.85 -8.38
CA ARG A 145 7.73 -8.97 -8.66
C ARG A 145 7.24 -10.31 -8.10
N MET A 146 6.20 -10.30 -7.27
CA MET A 146 5.57 -11.53 -6.83
C MET A 146 4.84 -12.19 -8.00
N ILE A 147 5.05 -13.50 -8.15
CA ILE A 147 4.44 -14.32 -9.21
C ILE A 147 3.31 -15.21 -8.71
N ASN A 148 3.21 -15.41 -7.41
CA ASN A 148 2.16 -16.21 -6.80
C ASN A 148 1.08 -15.28 -6.21
N GLY A 149 -0.07 -15.20 -6.88
CA GLY A 149 -1.16 -14.33 -6.47
C GLY A 149 -1.84 -14.73 -5.16
N TYR A 150 -1.73 -15.98 -4.73
CA TYR A 150 -2.21 -16.40 -3.40
C TYR A 150 -1.30 -15.87 -2.30
N LEU A 151 0.02 -15.99 -2.46
CA LEU A 151 0.97 -15.40 -1.52
C LEU A 151 0.87 -13.88 -1.49
N LEU A 152 0.62 -13.25 -2.65
CA LEU A 152 0.39 -11.81 -2.72
C LEU A 152 -0.88 -11.41 -1.98
N ARG A 153 -1.96 -12.18 -2.09
CA ARG A 153 -3.19 -11.98 -1.31
C ARG A 153 -2.93 -12.08 0.20
N ASP A 154 -2.16 -13.09 0.64
CA ASP A 154 -1.79 -13.23 2.05
C ASP A 154 -0.99 -12.02 2.55
N VAL A 155 -0.08 -11.48 1.74
CA VAL A 155 0.67 -10.24 2.05
C VAL A 155 -0.28 -9.05 2.19
N ILE A 156 -1.21 -8.88 1.25
CA ILE A 156 -2.21 -7.81 1.26
C ILE A 156 -3.09 -7.91 2.51
N ASN A 157 -3.59 -9.09 2.84
CA ASN A 157 -4.41 -9.32 4.03
C ASN A 157 -3.64 -8.99 5.32
N LYS A 158 -2.34 -9.31 5.37
CA LYS A 158 -1.49 -8.95 6.54
C LYS A 158 -1.26 -7.46 6.64
N ILE A 159 -1.08 -6.75 5.55
CA ILE A 159 -0.92 -5.29 5.54
C ILE A 159 -2.24 -4.60 5.88
N ASP A 160 -3.38 -5.17 5.50
CA ASP A 160 -4.70 -4.63 5.82
C ASP A 160 -5.00 -4.62 7.33
N GLU A 161 -4.31 -5.46 8.13
CA GLU A 161 -4.39 -5.42 9.60
C GLU A 161 -3.80 -4.13 10.21
N ILE A 162 -3.03 -3.33 9.43
CA ILE A 162 -2.46 -2.07 9.87
C ILE A 162 -3.51 -0.97 9.70
N GLN A 163 -3.65 -0.13 10.71
CA GLN A 163 -4.52 1.05 10.66
C GLN A 163 -3.66 2.32 10.70
N PHE A 164 -3.77 3.16 9.69
CA PHE A 164 -3.04 4.43 9.63
C PHE A 164 -3.97 5.60 10.01
N SER A 165 -4.49 5.56 11.25
CA SER A 165 -5.49 6.52 11.73
C SER A 165 -4.92 7.64 12.61
N SER A 166 -3.66 7.53 13.03
CA SER A 166 -3.04 8.49 13.94
C SER A 166 -1.65 8.95 13.47
N THR A 167 -1.23 10.12 13.95
CA THR A 167 0.12 10.67 13.71
C THR A 167 1.21 9.72 14.24
N ASP A 168 0.95 9.03 15.35
CA ASP A 168 1.90 8.08 15.95
C ASP A 168 2.15 6.87 15.04
N GLU A 169 1.13 6.42 14.30
CA GLU A 169 1.26 5.32 13.33
C GLU A 169 2.09 5.74 12.13
N ILE A 170 1.96 6.98 11.67
CA ILE A 170 2.77 7.54 10.59
C ILE A 170 4.25 7.60 11.01
N HIS A 171 4.53 8.07 12.22
CA HIS A 171 5.90 8.08 12.77
C HIS A 171 6.45 6.67 12.94
N THR A 172 5.62 5.73 13.41
CA THR A 172 6.01 4.34 13.56
C THR A 172 6.29 3.69 12.19
N LEU A 173 5.50 4.01 11.17
CA LEU A 173 5.72 3.56 9.80
C LEU A 173 7.05 4.10 9.24
N ALA A 174 7.33 5.39 9.43
CA ALA A 174 8.57 6.01 9.00
C ALA A 174 9.78 5.33 9.69
N PHE A 175 9.71 5.10 11.00
CA PHE A 175 10.74 4.38 11.75
C PHE A 175 10.97 2.96 11.25
N LEU A 176 9.89 2.21 10.98
CA LEU A 176 10.01 0.85 10.44
C LEU A 176 10.60 0.84 9.04
N TYR A 177 10.20 1.79 8.20
CA TYR A 177 10.75 1.92 6.86
C TYR A 177 12.24 2.24 6.89
N GLU A 178 12.67 3.15 7.77
CA GLU A 178 14.09 3.42 8.01
C GLU A 178 14.85 2.19 8.52
N SER A 179 14.23 1.41 9.41
CA SER A 179 14.81 0.16 9.92
C SER A 179 14.98 -0.88 8.81
N LEU A 180 13.97 -1.03 7.94
CA LEU A 180 14.04 -1.92 6.78
C LEU A 180 15.13 -1.48 5.79
N LEU A 181 15.26 -0.18 5.54
CA LEU A 181 16.31 0.37 4.68
C LEU A 181 17.71 0.16 5.30
N LYS A 182 17.83 0.26 6.61
CA LYS A 182 19.08 -0.02 7.33
C LYS A 182 19.46 -1.49 7.21
N GLU A 183 18.51 -2.42 7.43
CA GLU A 183 18.75 -3.85 7.25
C GLU A 183 19.19 -4.20 5.82
N MET A 184 18.60 -3.53 4.81
CA MET A 184 19.02 -3.66 3.41
C MET A 184 20.47 -3.28 3.21
N ARG A 185 20.85 -2.12 3.72
CA ARG A 185 22.21 -1.59 3.61
C ARG A 185 23.22 -2.54 4.23
N ASP A 186 22.91 -3.00 5.45
CA ASP A 186 23.76 -3.93 6.20
C ASP A 186 23.87 -5.30 5.48
N SER A 187 22.81 -5.74 4.77
CA SER A 187 22.78 -7.01 4.02
C SER A 187 23.48 -6.95 2.66
N ALA A 188 23.55 -5.76 2.05
CA ALA A 188 24.11 -5.58 0.70
C ALA A 188 25.61 -5.28 0.68
N GLY A 189 26.21 -5.03 1.84
CA GLY A 189 27.61 -4.56 1.95
C GLY A 189 27.77 -3.14 1.37
N ASP A 190 28.99 -2.60 1.42
CA ASP A 190 29.30 -1.21 1.02
C ASP A 190 29.11 -0.87 -0.50
N SER A 191 28.47 -1.74 -1.27
CA SER A 191 28.46 -1.68 -2.74
C SER A 191 27.12 -1.23 -3.37
N GLY A 192 26.19 -0.63 -2.64
CA GLY A 192 24.85 -0.34 -3.17
C GLY A 192 24.41 1.12 -3.08
N GLU A 193 24.33 1.81 -4.21
CA GLU A 193 23.45 2.99 -4.35
C GLU A 193 21.99 2.52 -4.21
N PHE A 194 21.37 2.82 -3.07
CA PHE A 194 20.00 2.42 -2.79
C PHE A 194 19.03 3.49 -3.31
N TYR A 195 18.18 3.07 -4.24
CA TYR A 195 17.06 3.89 -4.70
C TYR A 195 16.00 3.94 -3.60
N THR A 196 16.12 4.93 -2.72
CA THR A 196 15.02 5.29 -1.84
C THR A 196 13.98 6.03 -2.69
N PRO A 197 12.72 5.60 -2.74
CA PRO A 197 11.69 6.37 -3.41
C PRO A 197 11.44 7.67 -2.63
N ARG A 198 12.31 8.67 -2.82
CA ARG A 198 12.21 10.00 -2.18
C ARG A 198 10.82 10.65 -2.31
N PRO A 199 10.02 10.39 -3.40
CA PRO A 199 8.65 10.88 -3.47
C PRO A 199 7.74 10.32 -2.38
N VAL A 200 7.89 9.04 -1.98
CA VAL A 200 7.08 8.42 -0.91
C VAL A 200 7.38 9.09 0.43
N ILE A 201 8.66 9.28 0.76
CA ILE A 201 9.06 9.94 2.01
C ILE A 201 8.61 11.41 2.03
N LYS A 202 8.73 12.12 0.91
CA LYS A 202 8.24 13.51 0.79
C LYS A 202 6.72 13.59 0.88
N PHE A 203 6.00 12.62 0.32
CA PHE A 203 4.54 12.56 0.43
C PHE A 203 4.14 12.33 1.89
N MET A 204 4.77 11.38 2.57
CA MET A 204 4.51 11.07 3.99
C MET A 204 4.92 12.22 4.93
N GLY A 205 6.05 12.90 4.66
CA GLY A 205 6.50 14.06 5.42
C GLY A 205 5.77 15.37 5.07
N GLY A 206 5.19 15.48 3.89
CA GLY A 206 4.42 16.65 3.42
C GLY A 206 2.93 16.61 3.81
N VAL A 207 2.49 15.56 4.49
CA VAL A 207 1.13 15.44 5.09
C VAL A 207 1.06 16.14 6.46
N GLN A 208 2.10 16.84 6.89
CA GLN A 208 1.97 17.78 8.00
C GLN A 208 1.07 18.95 7.57
N LEU A 209 -0.15 18.90 8.09
CA LEU A 209 -1.19 19.92 8.34
C LEU A 209 -1.16 21.17 7.49
#